data_216b6f090eb2ff15a703dd0ce68f2b6e
#
_entry.id   216b6f090eb2ff15a703dd0ce68f2b6e
#
_cell.length_a   1.000
_cell.length_b   1.000
_cell.length_c   1.000
_cell.angle_alpha   90.00
_cell.angle_beta   90.00
_cell.angle_gamma   90.00
#
_symmetry.space_group_name_H-M   'P 1'
#
loop_
_entity.id
_entity.type
_entity.pdbx_description
1 polymer ?
#
loop_
_entity_poly.entity_id
_entity_poly.type
_entity_poly.pdbx_seq_one_letter_code
_entity_poly.pdbx_strand_id
1 'polypeptide(L)'
;MSQSFIIACEEGKRKIAELLLANNEVDVKYTDEKGRTALHYAAHRGYLDIVKLLIAAGADVDYEDHQGETPLFFSCLQKQKQTAVYLLEQGARTDINDLNGNSLLHLTAQTGQTEVVKQLLERGMVVDAENNQAETPLLIAASWRNTEIVTLLLQHGANVNTTNKQGDSPLLFAVRSKHMPMVELLLTHGANIDHINHAGENALLLACYETNRMLVNLLVSKGANLFVSSKSGVSPIWYACANNQKEIVALFLDHGLDVNHSRPMTGATTSMNAYLDWVETANNLSIQSTFTLNTTYEYGGESLLHLAVKSGHMSMIKLLLERGATINIQDESGNTALHYAAANGKKDAVKYLLEQGPDPTVVNVKEQKAIDYSNIKGFNEITALLLQYGPAAKQSTPAAATPVVTSAAPVINKKQVLLDLKDLLDAGVLTQAEFDAEKAKILNG
;
A
#
# COMPACT_ATOMS: atom_id res chain seq x y z
N MET A 1 -43.75 -39.37 -7.65
CA MET A 1 -43.02 -40.06 -6.54
C MET A 1 -41.58 -39.58 -6.46
N SER A 2 -40.79 -39.67 -7.55
CA SER A 2 -39.35 -39.27 -7.49
C SER A 2 -39.10 -37.81 -7.11
N GLN A 3 -39.95 -36.88 -7.56
CA GLN A 3 -39.82 -35.46 -7.12
C GLN A 3 -40.15 -35.28 -5.64
N SER A 4 -41.16 -36.01 -5.09
CA SER A 4 -41.46 -35.97 -3.66
C SER A 4 -40.33 -36.56 -2.83
N PHE A 5 -39.56 -37.50 -3.40
CA PHE A 5 -38.36 -38.03 -2.75
C PHE A 5 -37.23 -37.02 -2.66
N ILE A 6 -36.95 -36.29 -3.74
CA ILE A 6 -35.99 -35.20 -3.71
C ILE A 6 -36.37 -34.18 -2.62
N ILE A 7 -37.64 -33.76 -2.60
CA ILE A 7 -38.15 -32.80 -1.62
C ILE A 7 -37.99 -33.35 -0.18
N ALA A 8 -38.32 -34.63 0.05
CA ALA A 8 -38.14 -35.23 1.36
C ALA A 8 -36.67 -35.23 1.83
N CYS A 9 -35.73 -35.50 0.91
CA CYS A 9 -34.30 -35.44 1.19
C CYS A 9 -33.82 -34.01 1.41
N GLU A 10 -34.29 -33.02 0.63
CA GLU A 10 -33.96 -31.61 0.78
C GLU A 10 -34.50 -31.04 2.11
N GLU A 11 -35.68 -31.47 2.56
CA GLU A 11 -36.29 -31.02 3.81
C GLU A 11 -35.80 -31.79 5.05
N GLY A 12 -34.93 -32.76 4.92
CA GLY A 12 -34.39 -33.54 6.02
C GLY A 12 -35.37 -34.58 6.57
N LYS A 13 -36.39 -34.95 5.81
CA LYS A 13 -37.44 -35.90 6.23
C LYS A 13 -36.97 -37.35 6.05
N ARG A 14 -35.97 -37.75 6.84
CA ARG A 14 -35.30 -39.04 6.75
C ARG A 14 -36.25 -40.21 6.73
N LYS A 15 -37.24 -40.27 7.66
CA LYS A 15 -38.21 -41.38 7.72
C LYS A 15 -39.03 -41.54 6.44
N ILE A 16 -39.38 -40.44 5.80
CA ILE A 16 -40.11 -40.45 4.52
C ILE A 16 -39.19 -40.98 3.41
N ALA A 17 -37.95 -40.52 3.37
CA ALA A 17 -36.97 -41.01 2.43
C ALA A 17 -36.71 -42.52 2.60
N GLU A 18 -36.56 -43.01 3.80
CA GLU A 18 -36.42 -44.44 4.11
C GLU A 18 -37.63 -45.27 3.65
N LEU A 19 -38.85 -44.80 3.89
CA LEU A 19 -40.08 -45.49 3.47
C LEU A 19 -40.19 -45.55 1.93
N LEU A 20 -39.89 -44.45 1.23
CA LEU A 20 -39.96 -44.37 -0.21
C LEU A 20 -38.91 -45.29 -0.87
N LEU A 21 -37.72 -45.41 -0.30
CA LEU A 21 -36.69 -46.35 -0.71
C LEU A 21 -37.06 -47.81 -0.49
N ALA A 22 -37.58 -48.10 0.73
CA ALA A 22 -37.97 -49.48 1.11
C ALA A 22 -39.07 -50.04 0.23
N ASN A 23 -39.97 -49.22 -0.27
CA ASN A 23 -41.08 -49.65 -1.14
C ASN A 23 -40.65 -49.81 -2.61
N ASN A 24 -39.38 -49.55 -2.97
CA ASN A 24 -38.89 -49.50 -4.36
C ASN A 24 -39.70 -48.58 -5.29
N GLU A 25 -40.29 -47.52 -4.71
CA GLU A 25 -41.17 -46.59 -5.49
C GLU A 25 -40.37 -45.42 -6.12
N VAL A 26 -39.08 -45.33 -5.82
CA VAL A 26 -38.24 -44.24 -6.27
C VAL A 26 -36.93 -44.75 -6.86
N ASP A 27 -36.44 -44.02 -7.88
CA ASP A 27 -35.13 -44.20 -8.41
C ASP A 27 -34.18 -43.15 -7.73
N VAL A 28 -33.14 -43.63 -7.06
CA VAL A 28 -32.11 -42.79 -6.43
C VAL A 28 -31.32 -41.96 -7.44
N LYS A 29 -31.33 -42.37 -8.71
CA LYS A 29 -30.67 -41.65 -9.83
C LYS A 29 -31.57 -40.61 -10.49
N TYR A 30 -32.82 -40.49 -10.09
CA TYR A 30 -33.75 -39.51 -10.61
C TYR A 30 -33.20 -38.09 -10.41
N THR A 31 -33.30 -37.26 -11.45
CA THR A 31 -32.85 -35.86 -11.43
C THR A 31 -34.00 -34.89 -11.64
N ASP A 32 -33.88 -33.72 -11.07
CA ASP A 32 -34.78 -32.60 -11.36
C ASP A 32 -34.40 -31.86 -12.67
N GLU A 33 -35.06 -30.74 -12.94
CA GLU A 33 -34.82 -29.90 -14.12
C GLU A 33 -33.40 -29.27 -14.16
N LYS A 34 -32.67 -29.26 -13.05
CA LYS A 34 -31.28 -28.81 -12.97
C LYS A 34 -30.27 -29.94 -13.08
N GLY A 35 -30.73 -31.19 -13.28
CA GLY A 35 -29.88 -32.37 -13.25
C GLY A 35 -29.47 -32.83 -11.87
N ARG A 36 -30.10 -32.34 -10.80
CA ARG A 36 -29.73 -32.62 -9.40
C ARG A 36 -30.46 -33.85 -8.90
N THR A 37 -29.71 -34.74 -8.25
CA THR A 37 -30.26 -35.88 -7.53
C THR A 37 -30.61 -35.52 -6.08
N ALA A 38 -31.32 -36.43 -5.40
CA ALA A 38 -31.57 -36.29 -3.95
C ALA A 38 -30.28 -36.15 -3.13
N LEU A 39 -29.16 -36.76 -3.57
CA LEU A 39 -27.87 -36.69 -2.91
C LEU A 39 -27.28 -35.26 -2.98
N HIS A 40 -27.47 -34.52 -4.07
CA HIS A 40 -27.06 -33.12 -4.17
C HIS A 40 -27.75 -32.27 -3.10
N TYR A 41 -29.06 -32.42 -2.95
CA TYR A 41 -29.85 -31.66 -1.96
C TYR A 41 -29.50 -32.01 -0.55
N ALA A 42 -29.39 -33.33 -0.23
CA ALA A 42 -28.99 -33.81 1.08
C ALA A 42 -27.57 -33.32 1.46
N ALA A 43 -26.64 -33.31 0.49
CA ALA A 43 -25.30 -32.83 0.69
C ALA A 43 -25.27 -31.29 0.88
N HIS A 44 -26.03 -30.55 0.08
CA HIS A 44 -26.18 -29.09 0.20
C HIS A 44 -26.70 -28.67 1.60
N ARG A 45 -27.68 -29.41 2.13
CA ARG A 45 -28.28 -29.16 3.46
C ARG A 45 -27.44 -29.73 4.60
N GLY A 46 -26.48 -30.62 4.33
CA GLY A 46 -25.66 -31.27 5.34
C GLY A 46 -26.33 -32.38 6.13
N TYR A 47 -27.38 -32.98 5.58
CA TYR A 47 -28.10 -34.09 6.23
C TYR A 47 -27.31 -35.39 6.07
N LEU A 48 -26.25 -35.53 6.87
CA LEU A 48 -25.33 -36.66 6.83
C LEU A 48 -26.00 -38.04 6.89
N ASP A 49 -27.02 -38.17 7.69
CA ASP A 49 -27.78 -39.42 7.85
C ASP A 49 -28.58 -39.79 6.59
N ILE A 50 -29.10 -38.79 5.87
CA ILE A 50 -29.75 -38.98 4.57
C ILE A 50 -28.69 -39.27 3.48
N VAL A 51 -27.57 -38.55 3.49
CA VAL A 51 -26.45 -38.81 2.58
C VAL A 51 -25.99 -40.28 2.72
N LYS A 52 -25.79 -40.77 3.95
CA LYS A 52 -25.45 -42.19 4.22
C LYS A 52 -26.52 -43.15 3.69
N LEU A 53 -27.78 -42.84 3.90
CA LEU A 53 -28.89 -43.63 3.39
C LEU A 53 -28.90 -43.71 1.87
N LEU A 54 -28.73 -42.59 1.19
CA LEU A 54 -28.75 -42.52 -0.26
C LEU A 54 -27.55 -43.27 -0.92
N ILE A 55 -26.37 -43.14 -0.34
CA ILE A 55 -25.18 -43.89 -0.84
C ILE A 55 -25.36 -45.39 -0.58
N ALA A 56 -25.86 -45.79 0.56
CA ALA A 56 -26.20 -47.20 0.82
C ALA A 56 -27.27 -47.77 -0.14
N ALA A 57 -28.15 -46.90 -0.65
CA ALA A 57 -29.17 -47.27 -1.62
C ALA A 57 -28.61 -47.22 -3.11
N GLY A 58 -27.31 -46.96 -3.29
CA GLY A 58 -26.66 -46.97 -4.61
C GLY A 58 -26.71 -45.64 -5.34
N ALA A 59 -26.90 -44.54 -4.65
CA ALA A 59 -26.73 -43.21 -5.26
C ALA A 59 -25.29 -42.99 -5.69
N ASP A 60 -25.11 -42.43 -6.90
CA ASP A 60 -23.81 -42.10 -7.42
C ASP A 60 -23.23 -40.88 -6.71
N VAL A 61 -22.08 -41.06 -6.07
CA VAL A 61 -21.38 -40.03 -5.27
C VAL A 61 -20.82 -38.91 -6.14
N ASP A 62 -20.54 -39.21 -7.41
CA ASP A 62 -19.91 -38.33 -8.38
C ASP A 62 -20.85 -37.82 -9.46
N TYR A 63 -22.16 -38.00 -9.27
CA TYR A 63 -23.13 -37.54 -10.25
C TYR A 63 -23.02 -36.00 -10.39
N GLU A 64 -22.92 -35.54 -11.66
CA GLU A 64 -22.84 -34.12 -11.98
C GLU A 64 -24.21 -33.56 -12.33
N ASP A 65 -24.54 -32.38 -11.81
CA ASP A 65 -25.70 -31.63 -12.27
C ASP A 65 -25.43 -30.95 -13.65
N HIS A 66 -26.37 -30.18 -14.18
CA HIS A 66 -26.22 -29.52 -15.47
C HIS A 66 -25.09 -28.48 -15.53
N GLN A 67 -24.50 -28.08 -14.37
CA GLN A 67 -23.36 -27.16 -14.26
C GLN A 67 -22.05 -27.94 -14.01
N GLY A 68 -22.08 -29.27 -13.94
CA GLY A 68 -20.92 -30.09 -13.60
C GLY A 68 -20.63 -30.13 -12.09
N GLU A 69 -21.57 -29.69 -11.28
CA GLU A 69 -21.41 -29.66 -9.82
C GLU A 69 -21.82 -31.00 -9.20
N THR A 70 -21.03 -31.52 -8.25
CA THR A 70 -21.26 -32.79 -7.58
C THR A 70 -21.81 -32.59 -6.15
N PRO A 71 -22.34 -33.65 -5.50
CA PRO A 71 -22.72 -33.56 -4.09
C PRO A 71 -21.60 -33.09 -3.16
N LEU A 72 -20.33 -33.50 -3.42
CA LEU A 72 -19.17 -33.02 -2.65
C LEU A 72 -18.99 -31.52 -2.83
N PHE A 73 -19.09 -30.99 -4.06
CA PHE A 73 -19.01 -29.57 -4.34
C PHE A 73 -20.03 -28.76 -3.53
N PHE A 74 -21.30 -29.20 -3.51
CA PHE A 74 -22.36 -28.55 -2.74
C PHE A 74 -22.10 -28.58 -1.23
N SER A 75 -21.58 -29.69 -0.70
CA SER A 75 -21.25 -29.79 0.72
C SER A 75 -20.10 -28.83 1.11
N CYS A 76 -19.10 -28.66 0.25
CA CYS A 76 -18.02 -27.70 0.44
C CYS A 76 -18.53 -26.25 0.33
N LEU A 77 -19.35 -25.95 -0.67
CA LEU A 77 -19.93 -24.62 -0.89
C LEU A 77 -20.77 -24.16 0.33
N GLN A 78 -21.55 -25.08 0.92
CA GLN A 78 -22.46 -24.78 2.02
C GLN A 78 -21.86 -25.03 3.41
N LYS A 79 -20.56 -25.21 3.52
CA LYS A 79 -19.84 -25.46 4.79
C LYS A 79 -20.29 -26.70 5.55
N GLN A 80 -20.77 -27.70 4.83
CA GLN A 80 -21.26 -28.95 5.44
C GLN A 80 -20.10 -29.92 5.71
N LYS A 81 -19.23 -29.53 6.65
CA LYS A 81 -17.96 -30.22 6.94
C LYS A 81 -18.10 -31.74 7.08
N GLN A 82 -19.05 -32.21 7.92
CA GLN A 82 -19.19 -33.64 8.17
C GLN A 82 -19.64 -34.44 6.95
N THR A 83 -20.48 -33.82 6.12
CA THR A 83 -20.96 -34.41 4.90
C THR A 83 -19.82 -34.41 3.83
N ALA A 84 -19.05 -33.31 3.72
CA ALA A 84 -17.93 -33.27 2.81
C ALA A 84 -16.86 -34.33 3.17
N VAL A 85 -16.51 -34.44 4.44
CA VAL A 85 -15.56 -35.45 4.94
C VAL A 85 -16.07 -36.86 4.59
N TYR A 86 -17.36 -37.17 4.90
CA TYR A 86 -17.93 -38.45 4.58
C TYR A 86 -17.93 -38.75 3.08
N LEU A 87 -18.32 -37.81 2.22
CA LEU A 87 -18.28 -38.00 0.77
C LEU A 87 -16.86 -38.27 0.29
N LEU A 88 -15.87 -37.56 0.81
CA LEU A 88 -14.46 -37.84 0.54
C LEU A 88 -14.07 -39.28 0.98
N GLU A 89 -14.49 -39.73 2.16
CA GLU A 89 -14.25 -41.10 2.63
C GLU A 89 -14.90 -42.16 1.72
N GLN A 90 -16.02 -41.82 1.07
CA GLN A 90 -16.69 -42.71 0.10
C GLN A 90 -16.04 -42.65 -1.29
N GLY A 91 -14.92 -41.92 -1.44
CA GLY A 91 -14.16 -41.88 -2.68
C GLY A 91 -14.63 -40.82 -3.68
N ALA A 92 -15.41 -39.84 -3.25
CA ALA A 92 -15.85 -38.76 -4.14
C ALA A 92 -14.67 -38.09 -4.85
N ARG A 93 -14.83 -37.83 -6.15
CA ARG A 93 -13.82 -37.18 -6.99
C ARG A 93 -13.59 -35.75 -6.56
N THR A 94 -12.37 -35.26 -6.75
CA THR A 94 -11.94 -33.94 -6.27
C THR A 94 -11.54 -32.99 -7.40
N ASP A 95 -11.49 -33.47 -8.64
CA ASP A 95 -11.04 -32.72 -9.85
C ASP A 95 -12.17 -31.88 -10.48
N ILE A 96 -12.93 -31.19 -9.63
CA ILE A 96 -14.11 -30.40 -9.99
C ILE A 96 -13.80 -28.92 -9.81
N ASN A 97 -14.23 -28.11 -10.77
CA ASN A 97 -14.16 -26.66 -10.69
C ASN A 97 -15.55 -26.05 -10.95
N ASP A 98 -15.82 -24.92 -10.31
CA ASP A 98 -17.00 -24.11 -10.64
C ASP A 98 -16.80 -23.30 -11.93
N LEU A 99 -17.83 -22.55 -12.34
CA LEU A 99 -17.79 -21.67 -13.52
C LEU A 99 -16.73 -20.57 -13.43
N ASN A 100 -16.26 -20.22 -12.24
CA ASN A 100 -15.19 -19.26 -12.00
C ASN A 100 -13.80 -19.93 -11.99
N GLY A 101 -13.73 -21.24 -12.23
CA GLY A 101 -12.49 -22.01 -12.14
C GLY A 101 -12.07 -22.35 -10.71
N ASN A 102 -12.93 -22.12 -9.70
CA ASN A 102 -12.59 -22.46 -8.32
C ASN A 102 -12.62 -23.98 -8.12
N SER A 103 -11.51 -24.56 -7.70
CA SER A 103 -11.45 -25.94 -7.23
C SER A 103 -12.05 -26.09 -5.84
N LEU A 104 -12.22 -27.32 -5.37
CA LEU A 104 -12.65 -27.59 -4.00
C LEU A 104 -11.73 -26.97 -2.94
N LEU A 105 -10.41 -26.85 -3.22
CA LEU A 105 -9.49 -26.14 -2.33
C LEU A 105 -9.81 -24.64 -2.22
N HIS A 106 -10.18 -23.99 -3.33
CA HIS A 106 -10.60 -22.58 -3.31
C HIS A 106 -11.83 -22.37 -2.45
N LEU A 107 -12.87 -23.21 -2.66
CA LEU A 107 -14.14 -23.15 -1.93
C LEU A 107 -13.94 -23.38 -0.43
N THR A 108 -13.16 -24.41 -0.09
CA THR A 108 -12.92 -24.77 1.31
C THR A 108 -11.98 -23.79 2.01
N ALA A 109 -11.04 -23.18 1.27
CA ALA A 109 -10.19 -22.08 1.74
C ALA A 109 -11.02 -20.83 2.05
N GLN A 110 -11.98 -20.50 1.18
CA GLN A 110 -12.91 -19.38 1.38
C GLN A 110 -13.83 -19.62 2.59
N THR A 111 -14.36 -20.82 2.69
CA THR A 111 -15.39 -21.17 3.70
C THR A 111 -14.83 -21.54 5.06
N GLY A 112 -13.50 -21.68 5.20
CA GLY A 112 -12.85 -21.96 6.48
C GLY A 112 -12.92 -23.42 6.92
N GLN A 113 -13.00 -24.38 5.99
CA GLN A 113 -13.17 -25.81 6.30
C GLN A 113 -11.81 -26.53 6.43
N THR A 114 -11.04 -26.23 7.46
CA THR A 114 -9.65 -26.70 7.65
C THR A 114 -9.50 -28.22 7.49
N GLU A 115 -10.42 -29.02 8.07
CA GLU A 115 -10.36 -30.49 7.99
C GLU A 115 -10.57 -31.01 6.56
N VAL A 116 -11.49 -30.38 5.82
CA VAL A 116 -11.73 -30.73 4.40
C VAL A 116 -10.50 -30.37 3.57
N VAL A 117 -9.92 -29.16 3.77
CA VAL A 117 -8.67 -28.75 3.11
C VAL A 117 -7.56 -29.78 3.35
N LYS A 118 -7.40 -30.24 4.61
CA LYS A 118 -6.39 -31.24 4.96
C LYS A 118 -6.57 -32.52 4.15
N GLN A 119 -7.79 -33.06 4.10
CA GLN A 119 -8.08 -34.26 3.34
C GLN A 119 -7.90 -34.09 1.82
N LEU A 120 -8.23 -32.91 1.29
CA LEU A 120 -8.04 -32.61 -0.12
C LEU A 120 -6.54 -32.57 -0.48
N LEU A 121 -5.72 -31.96 0.39
CA LEU A 121 -4.26 -31.93 0.22
C LEU A 121 -3.61 -33.31 0.35
N GLU A 122 -4.06 -34.14 1.31
CA GLU A 122 -3.61 -35.53 1.46
C GLU A 122 -3.95 -36.41 0.24
N ARG A 123 -4.98 -36.06 -0.52
CA ARG A 123 -5.33 -36.69 -1.80
C ARG A 123 -4.55 -36.15 -3.00
N GLY A 124 -3.60 -35.24 -2.77
CA GLY A 124 -2.70 -34.73 -3.80
C GLY A 124 -3.32 -33.67 -4.71
N MET A 125 -4.33 -32.93 -4.24
CA MET A 125 -4.80 -31.77 -5.02
C MET A 125 -3.70 -30.74 -5.23
N VAL A 126 -3.73 -30.09 -6.39
CA VAL A 126 -2.77 -29.04 -6.76
C VAL A 126 -2.96 -27.85 -5.81
N VAL A 127 -1.94 -27.61 -4.96
CA VAL A 127 -1.99 -26.60 -3.88
C VAL A 127 -2.06 -25.17 -4.43
N ASP A 128 -1.42 -24.89 -5.56
CA ASP A 128 -1.37 -23.58 -6.22
C ASP A 128 -2.23 -23.55 -7.51
N ALA A 129 -3.31 -24.33 -7.55
CA ALA A 129 -4.26 -24.21 -8.65
C ALA A 129 -4.81 -22.78 -8.74
N GLU A 130 -4.88 -22.22 -9.94
CA GLU A 130 -5.41 -20.87 -10.16
C GLU A 130 -6.85 -20.92 -10.69
N ASN A 131 -7.70 -20.06 -10.15
CA ASN A 131 -9.03 -19.80 -10.69
C ASN A 131 -8.98 -18.78 -11.87
N ASN A 132 -10.15 -18.43 -12.43
CA ASN A 132 -10.26 -17.47 -13.54
C ASN A 132 -9.75 -16.05 -13.20
N GLN A 133 -9.50 -15.72 -11.93
CA GLN A 133 -8.92 -14.46 -11.48
C GLN A 133 -7.42 -14.58 -11.13
N ALA A 134 -6.79 -15.72 -11.50
CA ALA A 134 -5.44 -16.08 -11.09
C ALA A 134 -5.29 -16.14 -9.55
N GLU A 135 -6.38 -16.40 -8.83
CA GLU A 135 -6.32 -16.57 -7.39
C GLU A 135 -5.99 -18.01 -7.06
N THR A 136 -5.08 -18.23 -6.13
CA THR A 136 -4.79 -19.54 -5.55
C THR A 136 -5.59 -19.76 -4.25
N PRO A 137 -5.75 -21.00 -3.76
CA PRO A 137 -6.36 -21.27 -2.47
C PRO A 137 -5.71 -20.46 -1.33
N LEU A 138 -4.38 -20.23 -1.39
CA LEU A 138 -3.65 -19.42 -0.41
C LEU A 138 -4.09 -17.95 -0.44
N LEU A 139 -4.24 -17.35 -1.63
CA LEU A 139 -4.75 -15.98 -1.77
C LEU A 139 -6.15 -15.83 -1.19
N ILE A 140 -7.03 -16.78 -1.51
CA ILE A 140 -8.40 -16.80 -0.97
C ILE A 140 -8.37 -16.96 0.55
N ALA A 141 -7.62 -17.93 1.10
CA ALA A 141 -7.51 -18.12 2.54
C ALA A 141 -7.01 -16.87 3.26
N ALA A 142 -6.02 -16.16 2.69
CA ALA A 142 -5.49 -14.92 3.24
C ALA A 142 -6.53 -13.79 3.21
N SER A 143 -7.26 -13.63 2.10
CA SER A 143 -8.31 -12.60 1.96
C SER A 143 -9.46 -12.80 2.94
N TRP A 144 -9.80 -14.06 3.24
CA TRP A 144 -10.85 -14.44 4.20
C TRP A 144 -10.35 -14.62 5.63
N ARG A 145 -9.07 -14.36 5.90
CA ARG A 145 -8.44 -14.41 7.23
C ARG A 145 -8.42 -15.80 7.85
N ASN A 146 -8.41 -16.84 7.05
CA ASN A 146 -8.39 -18.25 7.48
C ASN A 146 -6.95 -18.71 7.78
N THR A 147 -6.39 -18.23 8.91
CA THR A 147 -4.96 -18.41 9.26
C THR A 147 -4.57 -19.89 9.36
N GLU A 148 -5.42 -20.75 9.89
CA GLU A 148 -5.13 -22.20 9.99
C GLU A 148 -4.97 -22.82 8.59
N ILE A 149 -5.84 -22.43 7.64
CA ILE A 149 -5.76 -22.92 6.26
C ILE A 149 -4.52 -22.37 5.57
N VAL A 150 -4.19 -21.09 5.77
CA VAL A 150 -2.92 -20.50 5.26
C VAL A 150 -1.73 -21.31 5.77
N THR A 151 -1.69 -21.62 7.07
CA THR A 151 -0.61 -22.44 7.65
C THR A 151 -0.55 -23.81 6.99
N LEU A 152 -1.69 -24.47 6.81
CA LEU A 152 -1.78 -25.80 6.21
C LEU A 152 -1.32 -25.80 4.74
N LEU A 153 -1.76 -24.82 3.95
CA LEU A 153 -1.36 -24.67 2.54
C LEU A 153 0.15 -24.42 2.41
N LEU A 154 0.72 -23.54 3.25
CA LEU A 154 2.16 -23.28 3.27
C LEU A 154 2.99 -24.53 3.67
N GLN A 155 2.50 -25.32 4.62
CA GLN A 155 3.11 -26.60 5.00
C GLN A 155 3.12 -27.62 3.86
N HIS A 156 2.15 -27.53 2.94
CA HIS A 156 2.07 -28.38 1.74
C HIS A 156 2.74 -27.73 0.52
N GLY A 157 3.54 -26.69 0.71
CA GLY A 157 4.38 -26.11 -0.34
C GLY A 157 3.70 -25.04 -1.18
N ALA A 158 2.60 -24.44 -0.73
CA ALA A 158 1.98 -23.33 -1.43
C ALA A 158 2.98 -22.16 -1.60
N ASN A 159 2.99 -21.56 -2.78
CA ASN A 159 3.82 -20.39 -3.05
C ASN A 159 3.28 -19.16 -2.33
N VAL A 160 4.01 -18.68 -1.31
CA VAL A 160 3.64 -17.52 -0.49
C VAL A 160 3.57 -16.21 -1.29
N ASN A 161 4.21 -16.16 -2.48
CA ASN A 161 4.32 -14.99 -3.34
C ASN A 161 3.43 -15.05 -4.59
N THR A 162 2.37 -15.86 -4.56
CA THR A 162 1.35 -15.87 -5.62
C THR A 162 0.65 -14.51 -5.71
N THR A 163 0.15 -14.17 -6.89
CA THR A 163 -0.58 -12.92 -7.10
C THR A 163 -1.82 -13.14 -7.96
N ASN A 164 -2.89 -12.40 -7.69
CA ASN A 164 -4.06 -12.37 -8.55
C ASN A 164 -3.85 -11.47 -9.78
N LYS A 165 -4.87 -11.33 -10.62
CA LYS A 165 -4.83 -10.45 -11.81
C LYS A 165 -4.58 -8.97 -11.52
N GLN A 166 -4.80 -8.50 -10.30
CA GLN A 166 -4.49 -7.14 -9.86
C GLN A 166 -3.05 -7.01 -9.33
N GLY A 167 -2.31 -8.12 -9.27
CA GLY A 167 -0.98 -8.19 -8.68
C GLY A 167 -1.00 -8.19 -7.15
N ASP A 168 -2.15 -8.40 -6.51
CA ASP A 168 -2.22 -8.47 -5.05
C ASP A 168 -1.71 -9.82 -4.55
N SER A 169 -0.78 -9.77 -3.58
CA SER A 169 -0.23 -10.94 -2.90
C SER A 169 -0.99 -11.28 -1.61
N PRO A 170 -0.82 -12.49 -1.04
CA PRO A 170 -1.37 -12.83 0.27
C PRO A 170 -1.01 -11.83 1.36
N LEU A 171 0.23 -11.29 1.33
CA LEU A 171 0.69 -10.29 2.28
C LEU A 171 -0.12 -8.98 2.17
N LEU A 172 -0.41 -8.51 0.95
CA LEU A 172 -1.20 -7.29 0.75
C LEU A 172 -2.63 -7.47 1.28
N PHE A 173 -3.26 -8.64 1.10
CA PHE A 173 -4.56 -8.95 1.68
C PHE A 173 -4.52 -8.97 3.22
N ALA A 174 -3.49 -9.56 3.81
CA ALA A 174 -3.31 -9.60 5.26
C ALA A 174 -3.15 -8.20 5.86
N VAL A 175 -2.41 -7.30 5.17
CA VAL A 175 -2.23 -5.90 5.58
C VAL A 175 -3.53 -5.11 5.47
N ARG A 176 -4.25 -5.19 4.33
CA ARG A 176 -5.56 -4.53 4.15
C ARG A 176 -6.58 -4.98 5.19
N SER A 177 -6.56 -6.26 5.55
CA SER A 177 -7.44 -6.80 6.60
C SER A 177 -6.97 -6.51 8.03
N LYS A 178 -5.83 -5.85 8.20
CA LYS A 178 -5.19 -5.51 9.49
C LYS A 178 -4.95 -6.74 10.39
N HIS A 179 -4.70 -7.89 9.78
CA HIS A 179 -4.57 -9.16 10.50
C HIS A 179 -3.10 -9.46 10.84
N MET A 180 -2.60 -8.88 11.94
CA MET A 180 -1.19 -8.99 12.37
C MET A 180 -0.64 -10.43 12.37
N PRO A 181 -1.32 -11.43 12.98
CA PRO A 181 -0.80 -12.79 13.00
C PRO A 181 -0.60 -13.38 11.59
N MET A 182 -1.48 -13.02 10.63
CA MET A 182 -1.34 -13.45 9.25
C MET A 182 -0.14 -12.78 8.56
N VAL A 183 0.06 -11.48 8.81
CA VAL A 183 1.23 -10.75 8.28
C VAL A 183 2.52 -11.41 8.78
N GLU A 184 2.63 -11.68 10.08
CA GLU A 184 3.79 -12.34 10.67
C GLU A 184 4.01 -13.75 10.10
N LEU A 185 2.94 -14.53 9.98
CA LEU A 185 2.98 -15.88 9.39
C LEU A 185 3.53 -15.85 7.96
N LEU A 186 2.99 -14.98 7.11
CA LEU A 186 3.40 -14.88 5.71
C LEU A 186 4.86 -14.41 5.59
N LEU A 187 5.26 -13.39 6.35
CA LEU A 187 6.66 -12.93 6.38
C LEU A 187 7.64 -14.01 6.86
N THR A 188 7.25 -14.81 7.86
CA THR A 188 8.06 -15.93 8.36
C THR A 188 8.27 -17.00 7.28
N HIS A 189 7.30 -17.17 6.38
CA HIS A 189 7.39 -18.11 5.26
C HIS A 189 7.96 -17.49 3.98
N GLY A 190 8.57 -16.30 4.06
CA GLY A 190 9.31 -15.69 2.94
C GLY A 190 8.43 -14.87 1.99
N ALA A 191 7.31 -14.32 2.47
CA ALA A 191 6.55 -13.36 1.68
C ALA A 191 7.43 -12.14 1.35
N ASN A 192 7.41 -11.72 0.07
CA ASN A 192 8.12 -10.53 -0.38
C ASN A 192 7.48 -9.28 0.23
N ILE A 193 8.17 -8.69 1.22
CA ILE A 193 7.68 -7.52 1.97
C ILE A 193 7.53 -6.28 1.10
N ASP A 194 8.35 -6.18 0.03
CA ASP A 194 8.37 -5.04 -0.89
C ASP A 194 7.62 -5.31 -2.20
N HIS A 195 6.83 -6.41 -2.25
CA HIS A 195 6.01 -6.69 -3.41
C HIS A 195 5.08 -5.52 -3.73
N ILE A 196 4.99 -5.16 -5.02
CA ILE A 196 4.18 -4.04 -5.52
C ILE A 196 3.10 -4.59 -6.44
N ASN A 197 1.84 -4.28 -6.16
CA ASN A 197 0.70 -4.63 -7.02
C ASN A 197 0.62 -3.74 -8.28
N HIS A 198 -0.36 -3.99 -9.15
CA HIS A 198 -0.53 -3.22 -10.39
C HIS A 198 -0.93 -1.75 -10.15
N ALA A 199 -1.45 -1.39 -8.99
CA ALA A 199 -1.67 0.01 -8.60
C ALA A 199 -0.39 0.71 -8.11
N GLY A 200 0.70 -0.05 -7.91
CA GLY A 200 1.95 0.45 -7.36
C GLY A 200 1.95 0.49 -5.83
N GLU A 201 1.03 -0.23 -5.18
CA GLU A 201 0.95 -0.28 -3.72
C GLU A 201 1.78 -1.44 -3.18
N ASN A 202 2.49 -1.21 -2.09
CA ASN A 202 3.16 -2.24 -1.30
C ASN A 202 2.55 -2.34 0.12
N ALA A 203 3.01 -3.31 0.89
CA ALA A 203 2.53 -3.55 2.24
C ALA A 203 2.68 -2.32 3.16
N LEU A 204 3.81 -1.62 3.08
CA LEU A 204 4.09 -0.46 3.93
C LEU A 204 3.19 0.73 3.59
N LEU A 205 2.98 1.02 2.30
CA LEU A 205 2.09 2.09 1.84
C LEU A 205 0.63 1.81 2.27
N LEU A 206 0.17 0.57 2.11
CA LEU A 206 -1.16 0.16 2.57
C LEU A 206 -1.31 0.31 4.09
N ALA A 207 -0.29 -0.04 4.87
CA ALA A 207 -0.31 0.15 6.32
C ALA A 207 -0.40 1.64 6.71
N CYS A 208 0.23 2.54 5.93
CA CYS A 208 0.10 3.99 6.09
C CYS A 208 -1.29 4.50 5.72
N TYR A 209 -1.90 3.98 4.63
CA TYR A 209 -3.28 4.32 4.26
C TYR A 209 -4.26 4.00 5.39
N GLU A 210 -4.05 2.88 6.04
CA GLU A 210 -4.88 2.41 7.16
C GLU A 210 -4.52 3.07 8.50
N THR A 211 -3.54 3.97 8.52
CA THR A 211 -3.02 4.65 9.72
C THR A 211 -2.67 3.65 10.85
N ASN A 212 -2.24 2.45 10.47
CA ASN A 212 -1.97 1.37 11.41
C ASN A 212 -0.50 1.36 11.84
N ARG A 213 -0.20 2.14 12.91
CA ARG A 213 1.15 2.27 13.46
C ARG A 213 1.79 0.93 13.82
N MET A 214 1.01 -0.03 14.33
CA MET A 214 1.55 -1.35 14.72
C MET A 214 2.01 -2.14 13.49
N LEU A 215 1.22 -2.14 12.41
CA LEU A 215 1.62 -2.76 11.14
C LEU A 215 2.81 -2.05 10.51
N VAL A 216 2.82 -0.72 10.51
CA VAL A 216 3.97 0.05 10.01
C VAL A 216 5.22 -0.33 10.78
N ASN A 217 5.16 -0.36 12.13
CA ASN A 217 6.31 -0.74 12.96
C ASN A 217 6.78 -2.17 12.68
N LEU A 218 5.85 -3.12 12.55
CA LEU A 218 6.19 -4.51 12.19
C LEU A 218 6.90 -4.56 10.83
N LEU A 219 6.33 -3.97 9.79
CA LEU A 219 6.89 -3.99 8.45
C LEU A 219 8.28 -3.33 8.40
N VAL A 220 8.44 -2.16 9.04
CA VAL A 220 9.73 -1.47 9.11
C VAL A 220 10.77 -2.30 9.88
N SER A 221 10.39 -2.89 11.02
CA SER A 221 11.29 -3.76 11.79
C SER A 221 11.70 -5.03 11.04
N LYS A 222 10.89 -5.47 10.07
CA LYS A 222 11.19 -6.60 9.17
C LYS A 222 11.93 -6.18 7.90
N GLY A 223 12.32 -4.90 7.78
CA GLY A 223 13.15 -4.39 6.69
C GLY A 223 12.39 -3.93 5.45
N ALA A 224 11.12 -3.56 5.58
CA ALA A 224 10.36 -2.98 4.47
C ALA A 224 11.04 -1.71 3.94
N ASN A 225 11.11 -1.58 2.61
CA ASN A 225 11.71 -0.42 1.96
C ASN A 225 10.84 0.83 2.13
N LEU A 226 11.38 1.85 2.79
CA LEU A 226 10.70 3.12 3.08
C LEU A 226 10.50 4.00 1.84
N PHE A 227 11.25 3.75 0.77
CA PHE A 227 11.35 4.62 -0.42
C PHE A 227 10.54 4.12 -1.62
N VAL A 228 9.84 3.00 -1.49
CA VAL A 228 8.99 2.49 -2.58
C VAL A 228 7.86 3.49 -2.85
N SER A 229 7.74 3.88 -4.12
CA SER A 229 6.68 4.78 -4.56
C SER A 229 5.64 4.05 -5.39
N SER A 230 4.37 4.40 -5.21
CA SER A 230 3.27 3.95 -6.06
C SER A 230 3.45 4.45 -7.51
N LYS A 231 2.66 3.94 -8.44
CA LYS A 231 2.63 4.45 -9.84
C LYS A 231 2.28 5.95 -9.93
N SER A 232 1.58 6.47 -8.94
CA SER A 232 1.26 7.89 -8.81
C SER A 232 2.36 8.71 -8.09
N GLY A 233 3.53 8.10 -7.81
CA GLY A 233 4.63 8.77 -7.13
C GLY A 233 4.46 8.95 -5.61
N VAL A 234 3.43 8.35 -5.04
CA VAL A 234 3.18 8.42 -3.59
C VAL A 234 4.03 7.38 -2.88
N SER A 235 4.92 7.81 -1.99
CA SER A 235 5.64 6.93 -1.08
C SER A 235 5.03 6.94 0.33
N PRO A 236 5.32 5.92 1.17
CA PRO A 236 4.82 5.84 2.53
C PRO A 236 5.09 7.10 3.35
N ILE A 237 6.30 7.67 3.26
CA ILE A 237 6.68 8.87 4.03
C ILE A 237 5.94 10.12 3.56
N TRP A 238 5.77 10.30 2.23
CA TRP A 238 5.02 11.43 1.69
C TRP A 238 3.56 11.37 2.09
N TYR A 239 2.95 10.17 2.00
CA TYR A 239 1.58 9.97 2.44
C TYR A 239 1.40 10.26 3.94
N ALA A 240 2.27 9.71 4.78
CA ALA A 240 2.21 9.90 6.22
C ALA A 240 2.39 11.39 6.61
N CYS A 241 3.31 12.10 5.96
CA CYS A 241 3.54 13.53 6.19
C CYS A 241 2.34 14.38 5.75
N ALA A 242 1.81 14.14 4.53
CA ALA A 242 0.67 14.86 3.98
C ALA A 242 -0.61 14.68 4.80
N ASN A 243 -0.77 13.53 5.44
CA ASN A 243 -1.93 13.19 6.27
C ASN A 243 -1.69 13.37 7.77
N ASN A 244 -0.64 14.10 8.17
CA ASN A 244 -0.31 14.42 9.57
C ASN A 244 -0.16 13.19 10.47
N GLN A 245 0.31 12.06 9.93
CA GLN A 245 0.58 10.83 10.69
C GLN A 245 1.90 10.95 11.46
N LYS A 246 1.95 11.84 12.45
CA LYS A 246 3.15 12.24 13.18
C LYS A 246 3.94 11.05 13.75
N GLU A 247 3.23 10.09 14.35
CA GLU A 247 3.83 8.90 14.97
C GLU A 247 4.48 7.96 13.93
N ILE A 248 3.91 7.90 12.73
CA ILE A 248 4.47 7.09 11.62
C ILE A 248 5.71 7.79 11.04
N VAL A 249 5.64 9.11 10.84
CA VAL A 249 6.82 9.89 10.39
C VAL A 249 7.95 9.79 11.43
N ALA A 250 7.64 9.93 12.72
CA ALA A 250 8.64 9.77 13.78
C ALA A 250 9.29 8.38 13.73
N LEU A 251 8.50 7.33 13.52
CA LEU A 251 9.00 5.96 13.38
C LEU A 251 9.97 5.83 12.19
N PHE A 252 9.65 6.41 11.04
CA PHE A 252 10.54 6.37 9.88
C PHE A 252 11.85 7.10 10.13
N LEU A 253 11.81 8.25 10.78
CA LEU A 253 13.01 9.00 11.19
C LEU A 253 13.86 8.21 12.21
N ASP A 254 13.23 7.52 13.17
CA ASP A 254 13.90 6.65 14.13
C ASP A 254 14.59 5.43 13.48
N HIS A 255 14.11 5.01 12.31
CA HIS A 255 14.71 3.95 11.50
C HIS A 255 15.68 4.48 10.42
N GLY A 256 16.17 5.72 10.56
CA GLY A 256 17.25 6.26 9.75
C GLY A 256 16.82 6.95 8.46
N LEU A 257 15.53 7.27 8.29
CA LEU A 257 15.13 8.13 7.19
C LEU A 257 15.72 9.53 7.41
N ASP A 258 16.32 10.09 6.35
CA ASP A 258 16.78 11.48 6.38
C ASP A 258 15.59 12.43 6.52
N VAL A 259 15.62 13.26 7.55
CA VAL A 259 14.60 14.29 7.82
C VAL A 259 14.51 15.31 6.68
N ASN A 260 15.61 15.51 5.92
CA ASN A 260 15.68 16.36 4.74
C ASN A 260 15.34 15.61 3.44
N HIS A 261 14.82 14.38 3.55
CA HIS A 261 14.38 13.63 2.36
C HIS A 261 13.48 14.51 1.50
N SER A 262 13.83 14.61 0.22
CA SER A 262 13.14 15.44 -0.75
C SER A 262 12.69 14.62 -1.95
N ARG A 263 11.70 15.13 -2.66
CA ARG A 263 11.29 14.54 -3.95
C ARG A 263 12.44 14.61 -4.93
N PRO A 264 12.59 13.65 -5.84
CA PRO A 264 13.56 13.75 -6.93
C PRO A 264 13.36 15.04 -7.68
N MET A 265 14.47 15.69 -8.07
CA MET A 265 14.43 16.81 -9.01
C MET A 265 13.82 16.28 -10.32
N THR A 266 12.86 17.00 -10.88
CA THR A 266 12.17 16.56 -12.09
C THR A 266 13.06 16.72 -13.33
N GLY A 267 14.17 17.48 -13.21
CA GLY A 267 15.04 17.83 -14.34
C GLY A 267 14.30 18.61 -15.42
N ALA A 268 13.02 18.89 -15.19
CA ALA A 268 12.25 19.78 -16.03
C ALA A 268 12.88 21.17 -15.87
N THR A 269 13.81 21.43 -16.74
CA THR A 269 14.44 22.74 -16.86
C THR A 269 13.36 23.80 -16.69
N THR A 270 13.66 24.76 -15.86
CA THR A 270 12.96 26.00 -15.54
C THR A 270 12.11 26.63 -16.66
N SER A 271 12.28 26.21 -17.91
CA SER A 271 11.60 26.79 -19.07
C SER A 271 10.14 26.32 -19.24
N MET A 272 9.80 25.05 -18.94
CA MET A 272 8.42 24.56 -19.14
C MET A 272 7.52 24.95 -17.97
N ASN A 273 8.02 24.86 -16.73
CA ASN A 273 7.25 25.27 -15.55
C ASN A 273 7.12 26.79 -15.48
N ALA A 274 8.19 27.54 -15.85
CA ALA A 274 8.11 28.98 -16.00
C ALA A 274 7.18 29.40 -17.16
N TYR A 275 7.12 28.62 -18.23
CA TYR A 275 6.19 28.85 -19.34
C TYR A 275 4.74 28.57 -18.95
N LEU A 276 4.47 27.47 -18.23
CA LEU A 276 3.13 27.15 -17.72
C LEU A 276 2.66 28.17 -16.68
N ASP A 277 3.53 28.58 -15.76
CA ASP A 277 3.28 29.65 -14.79
C ASP A 277 3.05 31.00 -15.52
N TRP A 278 3.81 31.27 -16.61
CA TRP A 278 3.61 32.47 -17.42
C TRP A 278 2.29 32.43 -18.20
N VAL A 279 1.94 31.28 -18.79
CA VAL A 279 0.65 31.09 -19.51
C VAL A 279 -0.51 31.20 -18.54
N GLU A 280 -0.41 30.63 -17.34
CA GLU A 280 -1.42 30.73 -16.28
C GLU A 280 -1.52 32.17 -15.76
N THR A 281 -0.41 32.87 -15.60
CA THR A 281 -0.35 34.29 -15.24
C THR A 281 -0.89 35.18 -16.36
N ALA A 282 -0.58 34.90 -17.63
CA ALA A 282 -1.08 35.67 -18.78
C ALA A 282 -2.57 35.47 -19.03
N ASN A 283 -3.12 34.29 -18.82
CA ASN A 283 -4.56 33.99 -18.91
C ASN A 283 -5.36 34.54 -17.72
N ASN A 284 -4.70 34.82 -16.59
CA ASN A 284 -5.31 35.31 -15.35
C ASN A 284 -5.08 36.81 -15.10
N LEU A 285 -4.84 37.61 -16.12
CA LEU A 285 -4.80 39.08 -16.03
C LEU A 285 -6.14 39.74 -15.68
N SER A 286 -7.16 39.00 -15.30
CA SER A 286 -8.29 39.53 -14.55
C SER A 286 -7.92 39.63 -13.06
N ILE A 287 -8.03 40.78 -12.55
CA ILE A 287 -7.71 41.40 -11.25
C ILE A 287 -7.81 40.53 -9.96
N GLN A 288 -8.08 39.24 -10.00
CA GLN A 288 -8.32 38.40 -8.82
C GLN A 288 -7.48 37.10 -8.70
N SER A 289 -6.65 36.81 -9.69
CA SER A 289 -5.87 35.58 -9.60
C SER A 289 -4.38 35.88 -9.88
N THR A 290 -3.58 36.34 -9.21
CA THR A 290 -2.88 35.96 -8.12
C THR A 290 -1.73 34.98 -8.21
N PHE A 291 -0.61 35.44 -7.83
CA PHE A 291 0.54 34.67 -7.41
C PHE A 291 0.15 33.61 -6.36
N THR A 292 -0.44 32.52 -6.78
CA THR A 292 -0.62 31.33 -5.95
C THR A 292 0.58 30.45 -6.21
N LEU A 293 1.43 30.27 -5.21
CA LEU A 293 2.15 29.01 -5.10
C LEU A 293 1.06 27.94 -5.08
N ASN A 294 0.93 27.22 -6.20
CA ASN A 294 -0.12 26.21 -6.31
C ASN A 294 0.19 25.08 -5.32
N THR A 295 -0.58 25.00 -4.25
CA THR A 295 -0.40 23.98 -3.20
C THR A 295 -0.72 22.58 -3.67
N THR A 296 -1.38 22.44 -4.81
CA THR A 296 -1.69 21.16 -5.44
C THR A 296 -0.59 20.67 -6.39
N TYR A 297 0.34 21.55 -6.78
CA TYR A 297 1.45 21.18 -7.66
C TYR A 297 2.61 20.62 -6.82
N GLU A 298 3.15 19.50 -7.26
CA GLU A 298 4.28 18.82 -6.62
C GLU A 298 5.56 19.24 -7.34
N TYR A 299 6.35 20.12 -6.71
CA TYR A 299 7.63 20.56 -7.25
C TYR A 299 8.72 19.53 -6.96
N GLY A 300 9.66 19.35 -7.89
CA GLY A 300 10.88 18.62 -7.63
C GLY A 300 11.66 19.26 -6.48
N GLY A 301 12.42 18.48 -5.73
CA GLY A 301 13.19 18.99 -4.59
C GLY A 301 12.37 19.37 -3.35
N GLU A 302 11.04 19.26 -3.35
CA GLU A 302 10.25 19.50 -2.15
C GLU A 302 10.67 18.56 -1.03
N SER A 303 10.96 19.12 0.16
CA SER A 303 11.25 18.34 1.38
C SER A 303 9.97 18.05 2.18
N LEU A 304 10.09 17.15 3.18
CA LEU A 304 9.01 16.87 4.12
C LEU A 304 8.53 18.15 4.84
N LEU A 305 9.44 19.09 5.13
CA LEU A 305 9.08 20.35 5.75
C LEU A 305 8.22 21.23 4.84
N HIS A 306 8.53 21.29 3.54
CA HIS A 306 7.69 21.99 2.55
C HIS A 306 6.28 21.41 2.54
N LEU A 307 6.16 20.09 2.48
CA LEU A 307 4.87 19.40 2.47
C LEU A 307 4.06 19.65 3.76
N ALA A 308 4.70 19.55 4.92
CA ALA A 308 4.05 19.80 6.21
C ALA A 308 3.51 21.23 6.31
N VAL A 309 4.26 22.21 5.79
CA VAL A 309 3.85 23.62 5.77
C VAL A 309 2.72 23.86 4.75
N LYS A 310 2.82 23.32 3.55
CA LYS A 310 1.75 23.38 2.53
C LYS A 310 0.43 22.83 3.09
N SER A 311 0.48 21.70 3.76
CA SER A 311 -0.69 21.07 4.41
C SER A 311 -1.15 21.79 5.69
N GLY A 312 -0.33 22.67 6.27
CA GLY A 312 -0.66 23.41 7.50
C GLY A 312 -0.60 22.55 8.77
N HIS A 313 0.15 21.48 8.76
CA HIS A 313 0.24 20.52 9.88
C HIS A 313 1.26 20.96 10.94
N MET A 314 0.88 21.85 11.86
CA MET A 314 1.75 22.41 12.88
C MET A 314 2.48 21.35 13.73
N SER A 315 1.83 20.25 14.09
CA SER A 315 2.46 19.16 14.86
C SER A 315 3.56 18.45 14.07
N MET A 316 3.41 18.33 12.74
CA MET A 316 4.39 17.76 11.84
C MET A 316 5.57 18.73 11.63
N ILE A 317 5.30 20.02 11.42
CA ILE A 317 6.33 21.06 11.29
C ILE A 317 7.25 21.04 12.53
N LYS A 318 6.65 21.00 13.75
CA LYS A 318 7.40 20.92 15.00
C LYS A 318 8.27 19.65 15.05
N LEU A 319 7.69 18.50 14.78
CA LEU A 319 8.44 17.23 14.76
C LEU A 319 9.65 17.29 13.83
N LEU A 320 9.45 17.75 12.58
CA LEU A 320 10.53 17.78 11.60
C LEU A 320 11.67 18.71 12.01
N LEU A 321 11.35 19.91 12.54
CA LEU A 321 12.35 20.86 13.03
C LEU A 321 13.06 20.35 14.30
N GLU A 322 12.34 19.73 15.25
CA GLU A 322 12.91 19.06 16.42
C GLU A 322 13.88 17.92 16.05
N ARG A 323 13.65 17.29 14.90
CA ARG A 323 14.51 16.23 14.34
C ARG A 323 15.60 16.74 13.42
N GLY A 324 15.80 18.08 13.34
CA GLY A 324 16.89 18.72 12.61
C GLY A 324 16.62 19.00 11.13
N ALA A 325 15.37 19.12 10.71
CA ALA A 325 15.06 19.52 9.35
C ALA A 325 15.70 20.87 9.00
N THR A 326 16.34 20.96 7.85
CA THR A 326 16.99 22.18 7.36
C THR A 326 15.91 23.20 6.97
N ILE A 327 15.82 24.28 7.76
CA ILE A 327 14.73 25.25 7.67
C ILE A 327 14.75 26.06 6.36
N ASN A 328 15.92 26.30 5.78
CA ASN A 328 16.12 27.08 4.55
C ASN A 328 16.32 26.21 3.32
N ILE A 329 16.01 24.93 3.39
CA ILE A 329 16.06 24.05 2.20
C ILE A 329 15.15 24.61 1.12
N GLN A 330 15.63 24.65 -0.12
CA GLN A 330 14.90 25.17 -1.27
C GLN A 330 14.45 24.00 -2.16
N ASP A 331 13.25 24.11 -2.69
CA ASP A 331 12.75 23.23 -3.75
C ASP A 331 13.36 23.63 -5.12
N GLU A 332 12.97 22.93 -6.19
CA GLU A 332 13.44 23.18 -7.57
C GLU A 332 13.12 24.61 -8.07
N SER A 333 12.08 25.24 -7.53
CA SER A 333 11.71 26.63 -7.81
C SER A 333 12.40 27.64 -6.87
N GLY A 334 13.28 27.19 -5.98
CA GLY A 334 13.97 28.02 -5.01
C GLY A 334 13.10 28.45 -3.81
N ASN A 335 11.89 27.91 -3.65
CA ASN A 335 11.04 28.24 -2.52
C ASN A 335 11.48 27.48 -1.27
N THR A 336 11.45 28.16 -0.14
CA THR A 336 11.61 27.56 1.21
C THR A 336 10.24 27.30 1.86
N ALA A 337 10.23 26.58 2.96
CA ALA A 337 9.04 26.41 3.78
C ALA A 337 8.40 27.76 4.17
N LEU A 338 9.21 28.81 4.41
CA LEU A 338 8.72 30.16 4.75
C LEU A 338 7.96 30.81 3.58
N HIS A 339 8.39 30.58 2.33
CA HIS A 339 7.67 31.07 1.14
C HIS A 339 6.28 30.43 1.07
N TYR A 340 6.18 29.11 1.26
CA TYR A 340 4.90 28.40 1.26
C TYR A 340 3.99 28.84 2.41
N ALA A 341 4.55 29.05 3.62
CA ALA A 341 3.77 29.53 4.77
C ALA A 341 3.18 30.92 4.50
N ALA A 342 4.00 31.84 3.96
CA ALA A 342 3.59 33.20 3.68
C ALA A 342 2.55 33.26 2.53
N ALA A 343 2.78 32.50 1.44
CA ALA A 343 1.89 32.47 0.27
C ALA A 343 0.51 31.86 0.60
N ASN A 344 0.43 30.96 1.57
CA ASN A 344 -0.81 30.27 1.97
C ASN A 344 -1.49 30.86 3.22
N GLY A 345 -1.04 32.03 3.72
CA GLY A 345 -1.64 32.69 4.86
C GLY A 345 -1.54 31.89 6.17
N LYS A 346 -0.54 31.02 6.29
CA LYS A 346 -0.37 30.15 7.47
C LYS A 346 0.38 30.90 8.59
N LYS A 347 -0.30 31.86 9.24
CA LYS A 347 0.28 32.77 10.25
C LYS A 347 1.04 32.03 11.35
N ASP A 348 0.45 30.96 11.92
CA ASP A 348 1.08 30.21 13.01
C ASP A 348 2.36 29.50 12.54
N ALA A 349 2.35 28.96 11.31
CA ALA A 349 3.54 28.36 10.72
C ALA A 349 4.62 29.41 10.45
N VAL A 350 4.26 30.59 9.91
CA VAL A 350 5.20 31.70 9.71
C VAL A 350 5.83 32.09 11.04
N LYS A 351 5.02 32.34 12.07
CA LYS A 351 5.51 32.73 13.42
C LYS A 351 6.47 31.67 13.96
N TYR A 352 6.05 30.41 13.96
CA TYR A 352 6.88 29.33 14.50
C TYR A 352 8.18 29.13 13.71
N LEU A 353 8.11 29.16 12.36
CA LEU A 353 9.31 29.12 11.53
C LEU A 353 10.27 30.24 11.89
N LEU A 354 9.80 31.49 11.96
CA LEU A 354 10.62 32.67 12.30
C LEU A 354 11.30 32.56 13.68
N GLU A 355 10.63 31.97 14.66
CA GLU A 355 11.20 31.66 15.98
C GLU A 355 12.35 30.64 15.91
N GLN A 356 12.38 29.78 14.88
CA GLN A 356 13.45 28.80 14.66
C GLN A 356 14.64 29.37 13.87
N GLY A 357 14.62 30.66 13.51
CA GLY A 357 15.73 31.37 12.90
C GLY A 357 16.00 31.11 11.42
N PRO A 358 14.97 31.04 10.54
CA PRO A 358 15.18 30.96 9.10
C PRO A 358 15.84 32.27 8.60
N ASP A 359 16.36 32.20 7.38
CA ASP A 359 16.77 33.41 6.66
C ASP A 359 15.56 33.95 5.84
N PRO A 360 14.92 35.06 6.27
CA PRO A 360 13.78 35.61 5.57
C PRO A 360 14.16 36.34 4.26
N THR A 361 15.45 36.46 3.97
CA THR A 361 15.97 37.15 2.78
C THR A 361 16.19 36.22 1.60
N VAL A 362 16.06 34.91 1.80
CA VAL A 362 16.17 33.92 0.73
C VAL A 362 15.17 34.25 -0.39
N VAL A 363 15.67 34.23 -1.62
CA VAL A 363 14.87 34.46 -2.84
C VAL A 363 14.68 33.15 -3.60
N ASN A 364 13.54 33.01 -4.25
CA ASN A 364 13.29 31.91 -5.18
C ASN A 364 13.84 32.25 -6.59
N VAL A 365 13.64 31.37 -7.58
CA VAL A 365 14.07 31.56 -8.98
C VAL A 365 13.46 32.78 -9.67
N LYS A 366 12.38 33.36 -9.10
CA LYS A 366 11.73 34.60 -9.58
C LYS A 366 12.20 35.83 -8.77
N GLU A 367 13.29 35.71 -8.02
CA GLU A 367 13.83 36.75 -7.13
C GLU A 367 12.84 37.24 -6.05
N GLN A 368 11.82 36.42 -5.71
CA GLN A 368 10.81 36.73 -4.72
C GLN A 368 11.19 36.17 -3.36
N LYS A 369 10.96 36.96 -2.32
CA LYS A 369 11.05 36.59 -0.90
C LYS A 369 9.71 36.16 -0.36
N ALA A 370 9.69 35.49 0.78
CA ALA A 370 8.46 35.13 1.48
C ALA A 370 7.53 36.33 1.75
N ILE A 371 8.10 37.52 2.05
CA ILE A 371 7.33 38.73 2.30
C ILE A 371 6.57 39.23 1.07
N ASP A 372 7.11 39.00 -0.12
CA ASP A 372 6.48 39.47 -1.36
C ASP A 372 5.14 38.74 -1.59
N TYR A 373 5.09 37.47 -1.27
CA TYR A 373 3.85 36.67 -1.34
C TYR A 373 2.81 37.16 -0.33
N SER A 374 3.19 37.47 0.91
CA SER A 374 2.25 38.00 1.91
C SER A 374 1.73 39.38 1.54
N ASN A 375 2.56 40.25 0.95
CA ASN A 375 2.16 41.58 0.47
C ASN A 375 1.15 41.48 -0.67
N ILE A 376 1.44 40.67 -1.69
CA ILE A 376 0.57 40.50 -2.87
C ILE A 376 -0.80 39.93 -2.45
N LYS A 377 -0.82 39.02 -1.48
CA LYS A 377 -2.04 38.39 -0.96
C LYS A 377 -2.77 39.25 0.09
N GLY A 378 -2.20 40.37 0.53
CA GLY A 378 -2.78 41.22 1.56
C GLY A 378 -2.78 40.60 2.95
N PHE A 379 -1.86 39.68 3.25
CA PHE A 379 -1.74 39.05 4.57
C PHE A 379 -0.94 39.98 5.53
N ASN A 380 -1.50 41.12 5.88
CA ASN A 380 -0.84 42.19 6.60
C ASN A 380 -0.19 41.73 7.92
N GLU A 381 -0.80 40.82 8.67
CA GLU A 381 -0.23 40.28 9.90
C GLU A 381 1.03 39.43 9.65
N ILE A 382 1.06 38.66 8.57
CA ILE A 382 2.22 37.87 8.16
C ILE A 382 3.33 38.81 7.69
N THR A 383 2.97 39.81 6.88
CA THR A 383 3.92 40.84 6.45
C THR A 383 4.57 41.52 7.64
N ALA A 384 3.78 41.91 8.66
CA ALA A 384 4.31 42.54 9.89
C ALA A 384 5.26 41.60 10.65
N LEU A 385 4.93 40.31 10.76
CA LEU A 385 5.83 39.31 11.35
C LEU A 385 7.14 39.19 10.57
N LEU A 386 7.10 39.09 9.25
CA LEU A 386 8.29 38.96 8.40
C LEU A 386 9.19 40.21 8.48
N LEU A 387 8.61 41.41 8.57
CA LEU A 387 9.37 42.68 8.81
C LEU A 387 10.03 42.69 10.17
N GLN A 388 9.34 42.23 11.21
CA GLN A 388 9.87 42.18 12.58
C GLN A 388 11.12 41.29 12.70
N TYR A 389 11.21 40.21 11.94
CA TYR A 389 12.34 39.27 11.92
C TYR A 389 13.31 39.50 10.76
N GLY A 390 13.13 40.56 9.98
CA GLY A 390 14.02 40.94 8.87
C GLY A 390 15.39 41.45 9.33
N PRO A 391 16.34 41.71 8.40
CA PRO A 391 17.71 42.11 8.74
C PRO A 391 17.83 43.36 9.59
N ALA A 392 16.84 44.23 9.58
CA ALA A 392 16.82 45.44 10.39
C ALA A 392 16.62 45.16 11.90
N ALA A 393 16.03 44.03 12.28
CA ALA A 393 15.73 43.68 13.67
C ALA A 393 16.97 43.10 14.41
N LYS A 394 17.97 42.60 13.71
CA LYS A 394 19.19 42.04 14.31
C LYS A 394 20.12 43.12 14.92
N GLN A 395 19.81 44.41 14.73
CA GLN A 395 20.61 45.51 15.28
C GLN A 395 20.19 45.99 16.69
N SER A 396 19.14 45.44 17.30
CA SER A 396 18.56 45.99 18.55
C SER A 396 18.51 45.03 19.75
N THR A 397 19.23 43.93 19.78
CA THR A 397 19.36 43.09 20.98
C THR A 397 20.81 43.02 21.48
N PRO A 398 21.10 43.31 22.76
CA PRO A 398 22.43 43.13 23.31
C PRO A 398 22.76 41.63 23.37
N ALA A 399 23.92 41.28 22.85
CA ALA A 399 24.42 39.91 22.80
C ALA A 399 24.53 39.32 24.23
N ALA A 400 23.73 38.27 24.49
CA ALA A 400 24.07 37.31 25.53
C ALA A 400 25.14 36.38 24.97
N ALA A 401 26.28 36.35 25.63
CA ALA A 401 27.43 35.55 25.23
C ALA A 401 27.10 34.07 25.20
N THR A 402 27.10 33.48 24.01
CA THR A 402 27.15 32.02 23.81
C THR A 402 28.58 31.61 23.45
N PRO A 403 29.04 30.43 23.89
CA PRO A 403 30.41 29.99 23.62
C PRO A 403 30.62 29.80 22.13
N VAL A 404 31.70 30.36 21.63
CA VAL A 404 32.19 30.22 20.24
C VAL A 404 32.49 28.76 19.99
N VAL A 405 31.57 28.10 19.28
CA VAL A 405 31.94 26.89 18.56
C VAL A 405 32.45 27.34 17.20
N THR A 406 33.74 27.24 17.02
CA THR A 406 34.39 27.47 15.73
C THR A 406 33.81 26.49 14.71
N SER A 407 32.95 26.99 13.80
CA SER A 407 32.53 26.24 12.65
C SER A 407 33.75 26.04 11.73
N ALA A 408 34.25 24.84 11.65
CA ALA A 408 35.13 24.44 10.59
C ALA A 408 34.41 24.72 9.26
N ALA A 409 35.10 25.42 8.33
CA ALA A 409 34.68 25.60 6.97
C ALA A 409 34.32 24.21 6.35
N PRO A 410 33.34 24.10 5.47
CA PRO A 410 33.03 22.83 4.84
C PRO A 410 34.31 22.29 4.18
N VAL A 411 34.74 21.13 4.63
CA VAL A 411 35.85 20.41 3.99
C VAL A 411 35.34 20.02 2.60
N ILE A 412 35.71 20.82 1.61
CA ILE A 412 35.46 20.50 0.21
C ILE A 412 36.17 19.17 -0.04
N ASN A 413 35.40 18.14 -0.29
CA ASN A 413 35.94 16.83 -0.63
C ASN A 413 36.56 16.93 -2.02
N LYS A 414 37.85 17.35 -2.06
CA LYS A 414 38.62 17.54 -3.32
C LYS A 414 38.53 16.34 -4.25
N LYS A 415 38.38 15.12 -3.69
CA LYS A 415 38.22 13.88 -4.48
C LYS A 415 36.90 13.85 -5.24
N GLN A 416 35.79 14.27 -4.61
CA GLN A 416 34.48 14.29 -5.26
C GLN A 416 34.44 15.35 -6.36
N VAL A 417 34.96 16.54 -6.08
CA VAL A 417 35.03 17.61 -7.08
C VAL A 417 35.86 17.22 -8.29
N LEU A 418 36.95 16.46 -8.11
CA LEU A 418 37.77 15.95 -9.20
C LEU A 418 37.09 14.85 -10.01
N LEU A 419 36.24 14.04 -9.37
CA LEU A 419 35.42 13.04 -10.06
C LEU A 419 34.34 13.72 -10.92
N ASP A 420 33.62 14.70 -10.37
CA ASP A 420 32.60 15.46 -11.07
C ASP A 420 33.19 16.21 -12.27
N LEU A 421 34.42 16.76 -12.11
CA LEU A 421 35.14 17.43 -13.22
C LEU A 421 35.51 16.42 -14.32
N LYS A 422 35.88 15.20 -13.97
CA LYS A 422 36.21 14.15 -14.93
C LYS A 422 34.96 13.70 -15.70
N ASP A 423 33.81 13.58 -15.03
CA ASP A 423 32.55 13.23 -15.68
C ASP A 423 32.15 14.29 -16.73
N LEU A 424 32.40 15.57 -16.45
CA LEU A 424 32.16 16.65 -17.40
C LEU A 424 33.11 16.59 -18.61
N LEU A 425 34.35 16.16 -18.42
CA LEU A 425 35.28 15.91 -19.52
C LEU A 425 34.82 14.72 -20.38
N ASP A 426 34.48 13.61 -19.72
CA ASP A 426 34.04 12.39 -20.40
C ASP A 426 32.71 12.60 -21.15
N ALA A 427 31.85 13.50 -20.64
CA ALA A 427 30.63 13.95 -21.32
C ALA A 427 30.84 14.95 -22.46
N GLY A 428 32.08 15.38 -22.70
CA GLY A 428 32.40 16.34 -23.73
C GLY A 428 31.97 17.80 -23.46
N VAL A 429 31.61 18.08 -22.20
CA VAL A 429 31.21 19.44 -21.75
C VAL A 429 32.43 20.32 -21.50
N LEU A 430 33.56 19.73 -21.10
CA LEU A 430 34.84 20.39 -20.91
C LEU A 430 35.86 19.86 -21.94
N THR A 431 36.74 20.76 -22.40
CA THR A 431 37.92 20.35 -23.14
C THR A 431 39.03 19.87 -22.19
N GLN A 432 39.96 19.07 -22.69
CA GLN A 432 41.09 18.61 -21.89
C GLN A 432 41.87 19.76 -21.24
N ALA A 433 42.02 20.89 -21.95
CA ALA A 433 42.75 22.07 -21.45
C ALA A 433 42.00 22.74 -20.27
N GLU A 434 40.68 22.84 -20.34
CA GLU A 434 39.85 23.40 -19.28
C GLU A 434 39.84 22.46 -18.05
N PHE A 435 39.76 21.16 -18.28
CA PHE A 435 39.87 20.15 -17.21
C PHE A 435 41.19 20.27 -16.44
N ASP A 436 42.33 20.36 -17.18
CA ASP A 436 43.63 20.43 -16.56
C ASP A 436 43.83 21.75 -15.79
N ALA A 437 43.26 22.86 -16.27
CA ALA A 437 43.28 24.14 -15.59
C ALA A 437 42.47 24.13 -14.27
N GLU A 438 41.25 23.60 -14.31
CA GLU A 438 40.41 23.50 -13.09
C GLU A 438 40.95 22.49 -12.08
N LYS A 439 41.47 21.35 -12.54
CA LYS A 439 42.16 20.37 -11.71
C LYS A 439 43.34 20.98 -10.96
N ALA A 440 44.15 21.80 -11.64
CA ALA A 440 45.28 22.50 -11.01
C ALA A 440 44.81 23.47 -9.92
N LYS A 441 43.71 24.19 -10.10
CA LYS A 441 43.12 25.08 -9.08
C LYS A 441 42.67 24.30 -7.84
N ILE A 442 42.00 23.15 -8.01
CA ILE A 442 41.51 22.33 -6.91
C ILE A 442 42.65 21.68 -6.12
N LEU A 443 43.74 21.29 -6.77
CA LEU A 443 44.89 20.67 -6.13
C LEU A 443 45.78 21.66 -5.39
N ASN A 444 45.88 22.91 -5.87
CA ASN A 444 46.76 23.94 -5.35
C ASN A 444 46.09 24.95 -4.41
N GLY A 445 44.73 24.94 -4.29
CA GLY A 445 43.96 25.72 -3.33
C GLY A 445 43.46 24.82 -2.18
#